data_17639b47326fa663259376cf0e65ce2c
#
_entry.id   17639b47326fa663259376cf0e65ce2c
#
_cell.length_a   1.000
_cell.length_b   1.000
_cell.length_c   1.000
_cell.angle_alpha   90.00
_cell.angle_beta   90.00
_cell.angle_gamma   90.00
#
_symmetry.space_group_name_H-M   'P 1'
#
loop_
_entity.id
_entity.type
_entity.pdbx_description
1 polymer ?
#
loop_
_entity_poly.entity_id
_entity_poly.type
_entity_poly.pdbx_seq_one_letter_code
_entity_poly.pdbx_strand_id
1 'polypeptide(L)'
;GDNKAKAIYAINFQGSVSGLSVTSPVLLNGVRVGQVSAIRLSRKDVSAVHVEITVDKDTPIREDSVATLEAQGLTGTSRVMISWGTNDSPLLAASDDDDDEPPVIRSETGGLQAIMRTMPQVLSDAHDTLQHVNMFFNEKNRLAVESILANVNSIVASVNARMGVIEATLANLEKSSRELNSLLV
;
A
#
# COMPACT_ATOMS: atom_id res chain seq x y z
N GLY A 1 -14.70 34.66 -17.48
CA GLY A 1 -15.19 33.45 -18.05
C GLY A 1 -14.10 32.62 -18.72
N ASP A 2 -13.61 31.62 -18.07
CA ASP A 2 -12.60 30.76 -18.63
C ASP A 2 -13.24 29.82 -19.65
N ASN A 3 -13.24 30.23 -20.93
CA ASN A 3 -13.60 29.40 -22.06
C ASN A 3 -12.42 28.49 -22.46
N LYS A 4 -11.91 27.69 -21.53
CA LYS A 4 -10.95 26.63 -21.88
C LYS A 4 -11.68 25.53 -22.65
N ALA A 5 -11.05 25.05 -23.71
CA ALA A 5 -11.54 23.88 -24.42
C ALA A 5 -11.64 22.69 -23.46
N LYS A 6 -12.66 21.89 -23.59
CA LYS A 6 -12.93 20.73 -22.73
C LYS A 6 -12.72 19.43 -23.49
N ALA A 7 -12.35 18.39 -22.76
CA ALA A 7 -12.22 17.03 -23.26
C ALA A 7 -13.09 16.10 -22.42
N ILE A 8 -13.65 15.08 -23.05
CA ILE A 8 -14.53 14.10 -22.41
C ILE A 8 -13.80 12.77 -22.33
N TYR A 9 -13.84 12.15 -21.15
CA TYR A 9 -13.33 10.81 -20.90
C TYR A 9 -14.40 9.97 -20.22
N ALA A 10 -14.33 8.67 -20.37
CA ALA A 10 -15.21 7.73 -19.69
C ALA A 10 -14.43 6.93 -18.65
N ILE A 11 -15.12 6.54 -17.59
CA ILE A 11 -14.59 5.67 -16.55
C ILE A 11 -15.66 4.63 -16.25
N ASN A 12 -15.29 3.36 -16.26
CA ASN A 12 -16.19 2.27 -15.88
C ASN A 12 -15.80 1.80 -14.48
N PHE A 13 -16.49 2.31 -13.47
CA PHE A 13 -16.26 1.91 -12.08
C PHE A 13 -16.95 0.58 -11.78
N GLN A 14 -16.21 -0.32 -11.14
CA GLN A 14 -16.76 -1.56 -10.63
C GLN A 14 -17.38 -1.34 -9.25
N GLY A 15 -18.64 -1.76 -9.11
CA GLY A 15 -19.38 -1.61 -7.87
C GLY A 15 -20.07 -0.27 -7.71
N SER A 16 -20.29 0.15 -6.48
CA SER A 16 -21.06 1.35 -6.16
C SER A 16 -20.25 2.63 -6.36
N VAL A 17 -20.88 3.64 -6.94
CA VAL A 17 -20.38 5.02 -7.01
C VAL A 17 -21.12 5.93 -6.02
N SER A 18 -21.51 5.41 -4.89
CA SER A 18 -22.27 6.13 -3.87
C SER A 18 -21.59 7.46 -3.50
N GLY A 19 -22.38 8.51 -3.42
CA GLY A 19 -21.89 9.87 -3.15
C GLY A 19 -21.41 10.63 -4.37
N LEU A 20 -21.30 9.98 -5.53
CA LEU A 20 -20.97 10.65 -6.79
C LEU A 20 -22.22 11.23 -7.43
N SER A 21 -22.12 12.42 -7.95
CA SER A 21 -23.21 13.09 -8.68
C SER A 21 -22.64 13.81 -9.90
N VAL A 22 -23.53 14.20 -10.81
CA VAL A 22 -23.16 15.13 -11.86
C VAL A 22 -22.68 16.43 -11.20
N THR A 23 -21.61 16.98 -11.67
CA THR A 23 -20.83 18.11 -11.12
C THR A 23 -19.87 17.75 -9.98
N SER A 24 -19.81 16.49 -9.53
CA SER A 24 -18.76 16.07 -8.59
C SER A 24 -17.37 16.40 -9.15
N PRO A 25 -16.44 16.90 -8.32
CA PRO A 25 -15.14 17.33 -8.80
C PRO A 25 -14.27 16.17 -9.29
N VAL A 26 -13.47 16.43 -10.32
CA VAL A 26 -12.44 15.54 -10.83
C VAL A 26 -11.09 16.17 -10.58
N LEU A 27 -10.20 15.45 -9.92
CA LEU A 27 -8.86 15.93 -9.57
C LEU A 27 -7.80 15.04 -10.20
N LEU A 28 -6.74 15.64 -10.70
CA LEU A 28 -5.52 14.97 -11.13
C LEU A 28 -4.44 15.28 -10.11
N ASN A 29 -3.98 14.26 -9.40
CA ASN A 29 -3.03 14.43 -8.29
C ASN A 29 -3.39 15.55 -7.30
N GLY A 30 -4.67 15.67 -6.98
CA GLY A 30 -5.16 16.65 -6.03
C GLY A 30 -5.49 18.04 -6.63
N VAL A 31 -5.20 18.26 -7.90
CA VAL A 31 -5.54 19.50 -8.61
C VAL A 31 -6.85 19.32 -9.35
N ARG A 32 -7.80 20.20 -9.11
CA ARG A 32 -9.09 20.13 -9.80
C ARG A 32 -8.91 20.43 -11.29
N VAL A 33 -9.33 19.49 -12.14
CA VAL A 33 -9.21 19.60 -13.60
C VAL A 33 -10.56 19.59 -14.33
N GLY A 34 -11.64 19.25 -13.64
CA GLY A 34 -12.95 19.18 -14.25
C GLY A 34 -14.03 18.68 -13.31
N GLN A 35 -15.05 18.09 -13.88
CA GLN A 35 -16.20 17.59 -13.14
C GLN A 35 -16.85 16.39 -13.84
N VAL A 36 -17.63 15.63 -13.09
CA VAL A 36 -18.46 14.56 -13.64
C VAL A 36 -19.59 15.17 -14.47
N SER A 37 -19.77 14.70 -15.69
CA SER A 37 -20.79 15.19 -16.63
C SER A 37 -21.96 14.21 -16.83
N ALA A 38 -21.76 12.92 -16.64
CA ALA A 38 -22.82 11.92 -16.75
C ALA A 38 -22.53 10.69 -15.89
N ILE A 39 -23.58 10.06 -15.37
CA ILE A 39 -23.52 8.80 -14.61
C ILE A 39 -24.63 7.92 -15.14
N ARG A 40 -24.28 6.69 -15.60
CA ARG A 40 -25.24 5.72 -16.14
C ARG A 40 -24.87 4.33 -15.70
N LEU A 41 -25.88 3.49 -15.50
CA LEU A 41 -25.64 2.06 -15.30
C LEU A 41 -25.15 1.45 -16.62
N SER A 42 -24.12 0.62 -16.54
CA SER A 42 -23.62 -0.05 -17.73
C SER A 42 -24.62 -1.10 -18.22
N ARG A 43 -24.86 -1.12 -19.54
CA ARG A 43 -25.69 -2.14 -20.18
C ARG A 43 -24.91 -3.41 -20.50
N LYS A 44 -23.59 -3.30 -20.61
CA LYS A 44 -22.70 -4.42 -20.95
C LYS A 44 -22.28 -5.23 -19.74
N ASP A 45 -22.15 -4.58 -18.59
CA ASP A 45 -21.70 -5.19 -17.35
C ASP A 45 -22.56 -4.67 -16.18
N VAL A 46 -23.37 -5.54 -15.60
CA VAL A 46 -24.30 -5.19 -14.53
C VAL A 46 -23.61 -4.75 -13.25
N SER A 47 -22.32 -5.08 -13.10
CA SER A 47 -21.51 -4.69 -11.94
C SER A 47 -20.82 -3.36 -12.11
N ALA A 48 -20.87 -2.75 -13.30
CA ALA A 48 -20.16 -1.52 -13.62
C ALA A 48 -21.11 -0.32 -13.73
N VAL A 49 -20.60 0.84 -13.34
CA VAL A 49 -21.25 2.13 -13.53
C VAL A 49 -20.41 2.95 -14.52
N HIS A 50 -21.03 3.39 -15.60
CA HIS A 50 -20.40 4.22 -16.61
C HIS A 50 -20.46 5.69 -16.19
N VAL A 51 -19.29 6.29 -16.00
CA VAL A 51 -19.17 7.70 -15.61
C VAL A 51 -18.45 8.45 -16.71
N GLU A 52 -18.99 9.57 -17.14
CA GLU A 52 -18.31 10.48 -18.05
C GLU A 52 -17.85 11.71 -17.28
N ILE A 53 -16.65 12.16 -17.58
CA ILE A 53 -16.05 13.35 -17.00
C ILE A 53 -15.70 14.36 -18.09
N THR A 54 -15.82 15.63 -17.78
CA THR A 54 -15.39 16.72 -18.62
C THR A 54 -14.26 17.44 -17.92
N VAL A 55 -13.11 17.49 -18.56
CA VAL A 55 -11.90 18.10 -18.00
C VAL A 55 -11.33 19.12 -18.97
N ASP A 56 -10.42 19.98 -18.50
CA ASP A 56 -9.70 20.89 -19.35
C ASP A 56 -8.89 20.09 -20.39
N LYS A 57 -8.89 20.53 -21.64
CA LYS A 57 -8.31 19.80 -22.78
C LYS A 57 -6.81 19.53 -22.63
N ASP A 58 -6.10 20.39 -21.93
CA ASP A 58 -4.67 20.30 -21.67
C ASP A 58 -4.34 19.38 -20.46
N THR A 59 -5.34 18.76 -19.84
CA THR A 59 -5.14 17.83 -18.73
C THR A 59 -4.36 16.61 -19.19
N PRO A 60 -3.17 16.32 -18.61
CA PRO A 60 -2.30 15.27 -19.11
C PRO A 60 -2.71 13.89 -18.56
N ILE A 61 -3.80 13.35 -19.06
CA ILE A 61 -4.25 11.98 -18.74
C ILE A 61 -3.51 11.00 -19.65
N ARG A 62 -2.88 10.00 -19.04
CA ARG A 62 -2.07 9.00 -19.77
C ARG A 62 -2.80 7.67 -19.85
N GLU A 63 -2.33 6.79 -20.73
CA GLU A 63 -2.92 5.46 -20.89
C GLU A 63 -2.83 4.61 -19.63
N ASP A 64 -1.83 4.83 -18.79
CA ASP A 64 -1.65 4.15 -17.50
C ASP A 64 -2.18 4.96 -16.30
N SER A 65 -2.82 6.10 -16.53
CA SER A 65 -3.55 6.82 -15.48
C SER A 65 -4.68 5.97 -14.94
N VAL A 66 -4.95 6.10 -13.64
CA VAL A 66 -5.96 5.31 -12.94
C VAL A 66 -6.93 6.25 -12.25
N ALA A 67 -8.23 6.00 -12.46
CA ALA A 67 -9.30 6.72 -11.77
C ALA A 67 -9.79 5.94 -10.55
N THR A 68 -9.95 6.64 -9.44
CA THR A 68 -10.51 6.11 -8.20
C THR A 68 -11.58 7.04 -7.67
N LEU A 69 -12.48 6.49 -6.84
CA LEU A 69 -13.44 7.28 -6.08
C LEU A 69 -12.88 7.53 -4.68
N GLU A 70 -12.98 8.78 -4.25
CA GLU A 70 -12.59 9.16 -2.91
C GLU A 70 -13.75 9.84 -2.20
N ALA A 71 -14.11 9.34 -1.01
CA ALA A 71 -15.12 9.96 -0.18
C ALA A 71 -14.57 11.25 0.43
N GLN A 72 -15.38 12.31 0.38
CA GLN A 72 -15.05 13.60 1.00
C GLN A 72 -15.58 13.64 2.44
N GLY A 73 -14.72 13.32 3.39
CA GLY A 73 -15.07 13.40 4.80
C GLY A 73 -16.27 12.54 5.18
N LEU A 74 -17.05 13.03 6.16
CA LEU A 74 -18.23 12.34 6.67
C LEU A 74 -19.55 12.77 5.98
N THR A 75 -19.46 13.62 4.95
CA THR A 75 -20.65 14.20 4.32
C THR A 75 -21.35 13.27 3.33
N GLY A 76 -20.76 12.13 3.01
CA GLY A 76 -21.32 11.18 2.06
C GLY A 76 -21.15 11.56 0.60
N THR A 77 -20.43 12.64 0.30
CA THR A 77 -20.09 13.00 -1.08
C THR A 77 -18.82 12.34 -1.53
N SER A 78 -18.69 12.09 -2.83
CA SER A 78 -17.50 11.49 -3.45
C SER A 78 -16.96 12.37 -4.57
N ARG A 79 -15.69 12.22 -4.85
CA ARG A 79 -15.00 12.86 -5.96
C ARG A 79 -14.19 11.83 -6.75
N VAL A 80 -13.88 12.18 -7.99
CA VAL A 80 -13.04 11.35 -8.85
C VAL A 80 -11.59 11.80 -8.72
N MET A 81 -10.71 10.87 -8.41
CA MET A 81 -9.26 11.10 -8.37
C MET A 81 -8.61 10.38 -9.53
N ILE A 82 -7.74 11.07 -10.26
CA ILE A 82 -6.99 10.50 -11.38
C ILE A 82 -5.51 10.61 -11.06
N SER A 83 -4.77 9.52 -11.26
CA SER A 83 -3.32 9.51 -11.15
C SER A 83 -2.65 10.01 -12.43
N TRP A 84 -1.44 10.53 -12.32
CA TRP A 84 -0.67 11.02 -13.48
C TRP A 84 -0.24 9.92 -14.45
N GLY A 85 -0.16 8.68 -13.97
CA GLY A 85 0.52 7.64 -14.68
C GLY A 85 2.04 7.79 -14.61
N THR A 86 2.74 7.25 -15.61
CA THR A 86 4.20 7.35 -15.71
C THR A 86 4.60 8.26 -16.86
N ASN A 87 5.78 8.88 -16.75
CA ASN A 87 6.28 9.80 -17.78
C ASN A 87 6.47 9.13 -19.15
N ASP A 88 6.72 7.83 -19.16
CA ASP A 88 6.96 7.05 -20.38
C ASP A 88 5.66 6.61 -21.06
N SER A 89 4.53 6.68 -20.38
CA SER A 89 3.24 6.30 -20.95
C SER A 89 2.71 7.41 -21.86
N PRO A 90 2.19 7.06 -23.05
CA PRO A 90 1.60 8.06 -23.95
C PRO A 90 0.34 8.69 -23.36
N LEU A 91 0.03 9.88 -23.80
CA LEU A 91 -1.21 10.55 -23.45
C LEU A 91 -2.40 9.77 -24.03
N LEU A 92 -3.46 9.64 -23.23
CA LEU A 92 -4.71 9.07 -23.67
C LEU A 92 -5.40 10.12 -24.59
N ALA A 93 -5.62 9.76 -25.84
CA ALA A 93 -6.18 10.68 -26.81
C ALA A 93 -7.64 11.04 -26.44
N ALA A 94 -7.90 12.33 -26.24
CA ALA A 94 -9.23 12.81 -25.95
C ALA A 94 -10.12 12.73 -27.19
N SER A 95 -11.43 12.50 -26.98
CA SER A 95 -12.42 12.63 -28.03
C SER A 95 -12.81 14.11 -28.18
N ASP A 96 -12.69 14.63 -29.38
CA ASP A 96 -13.07 16.01 -29.71
C ASP A 96 -14.52 16.13 -30.18
N ASP A 97 -15.15 15.02 -30.57
CA ASP A 97 -16.50 14.97 -31.13
C ASP A 97 -17.47 14.26 -30.18
N ASP A 98 -18.65 14.83 -30.01
CA ASP A 98 -19.73 14.23 -29.20
C ASP A 98 -20.25 12.89 -29.77
N ASP A 99 -19.93 12.59 -31.01
CA ASP A 99 -20.39 11.37 -31.70
C ASP A 99 -19.42 10.19 -31.51
N ASP A 100 -18.20 10.43 -31.06
CA ASP A 100 -17.23 9.37 -30.79
C ASP A 100 -17.34 8.88 -29.33
N GLU A 101 -17.19 7.57 -29.14
CA GLU A 101 -17.11 7.03 -27.78
C GLU A 101 -15.88 7.65 -27.06
N PRO A 102 -16.08 8.24 -25.86
CA PRO A 102 -14.95 8.81 -25.15
C PRO A 102 -13.90 7.75 -24.80
N PRO A 103 -12.61 8.10 -24.82
CA PRO A 103 -11.58 7.18 -24.36
C PRO A 103 -11.78 6.84 -22.89
N VAL A 104 -11.48 5.60 -22.54
CA VAL A 104 -11.74 5.05 -21.21
C VAL A 104 -10.49 5.11 -20.35
N ILE A 105 -10.61 5.76 -19.20
CA ILE A 105 -9.57 5.77 -18.17
C ILE A 105 -9.75 4.50 -17.31
N ARG A 106 -8.65 3.78 -17.08
CA ARG A 106 -8.67 2.61 -16.20
C ARG A 106 -9.13 3.01 -14.80
N SER A 107 -9.97 2.19 -14.19
CA SER A 107 -10.46 2.42 -12.84
C SER A 107 -9.94 1.37 -11.87
N GLU A 108 -9.70 1.78 -10.65
CA GLU A 108 -9.42 0.89 -9.53
C GLU A 108 -10.37 1.18 -8.38
N THR A 109 -10.54 0.20 -7.51
CA THR A 109 -11.35 0.34 -6.31
C THR A 109 -10.66 1.31 -5.34
N GLY A 110 -11.42 2.27 -4.81
CA GLY A 110 -10.91 3.22 -3.81
C GLY A 110 -10.36 2.52 -2.57
N GLY A 111 -9.49 3.20 -1.81
CA GLY A 111 -8.74 2.60 -0.71
C GLY A 111 -9.58 1.86 0.31
N LEU A 112 -10.71 2.42 0.75
CA LEU A 112 -11.59 1.75 1.70
C LEU A 112 -12.23 0.49 1.13
N GLN A 113 -12.71 0.54 -0.12
CA GLN A 113 -13.28 -0.63 -0.80
C GLN A 113 -12.22 -1.71 -1.06
N ALA A 114 -11.00 -1.31 -1.40
CA ALA A 114 -9.88 -2.23 -1.55
C ALA A 114 -9.59 -2.96 -0.23
N ILE A 115 -9.57 -2.24 0.89
CA ILE A 115 -9.42 -2.82 2.22
C ILE A 115 -10.56 -3.80 2.51
N MET A 116 -11.80 -3.42 2.24
CA MET A 116 -12.96 -4.28 2.47
C MET A 116 -12.95 -5.55 1.61
N ARG A 117 -12.41 -5.48 0.40
CA ARG A 117 -12.27 -6.66 -0.46
C ARG A 117 -11.17 -7.61 0.01
N THR A 118 -10.07 -7.08 0.52
CA THR A 118 -8.93 -7.88 0.96
C THR A 118 -9.10 -8.40 2.39
N MET A 119 -10.02 -7.84 3.18
CA MET A 119 -10.24 -8.21 4.57
C MET A 119 -10.50 -9.72 4.77
N PRO A 120 -11.36 -10.39 3.97
CA PRO A 120 -11.54 -11.84 4.11
C PRO A 120 -10.25 -12.62 3.95
N GLN A 121 -9.39 -12.22 2.99
CA GLN A 121 -8.09 -12.85 2.78
C GLN A 121 -7.16 -12.62 3.96
N VAL A 122 -7.11 -11.39 4.48
CA VAL A 122 -6.29 -11.05 5.66
C VAL A 122 -6.74 -11.87 6.88
N LEU A 123 -8.05 -12.00 7.10
CA LEU A 123 -8.58 -12.82 8.19
C LEU A 123 -8.26 -14.31 8.02
N SER A 124 -8.35 -14.83 6.80
CA SER A 124 -7.98 -16.21 6.49
C SER A 124 -6.48 -16.45 6.74
N ASP A 125 -5.63 -15.55 6.26
CA ASP A 125 -4.18 -15.63 6.46
C ASP A 125 -3.81 -15.52 7.95
N ALA A 126 -4.48 -14.67 8.71
CA ALA A 126 -4.30 -14.56 10.15
C ALA A 126 -4.70 -15.86 10.86
N HIS A 127 -5.81 -16.48 10.45
CA HIS A 127 -6.26 -17.77 10.99
C HIS A 127 -5.24 -18.87 10.72
N ASP A 128 -4.74 -18.96 9.49
CA ASP A 128 -3.71 -19.95 9.09
C ASP A 128 -2.41 -19.72 9.89
N THR A 129 -2.00 -18.47 10.06
CA THR A 129 -0.84 -18.11 10.87
C THR A 129 -1.02 -18.54 12.33
N LEU A 130 -2.20 -18.31 12.91
CA LEU A 130 -2.51 -18.73 14.28
C LEU A 130 -2.48 -20.25 14.42
N GLN A 131 -2.95 -21.00 13.42
CA GLN A 131 -2.85 -22.46 13.42
C GLN A 131 -1.40 -22.93 13.38
N HIS A 132 -0.56 -22.32 12.56
CA HIS A 132 0.87 -22.63 12.52
C HIS A 132 1.57 -22.30 13.84
N VAL A 133 1.24 -21.18 14.46
CA VAL A 133 1.74 -20.80 15.78
C VAL A 133 1.30 -21.82 16.82
N ASN A 134 0.03 -22.24 16.81
CA ASN A 134 -0.46 -23.27 17.73
C ASN A 134 0.24 -24.63 17.53
N MET A 135 0.53 -25.00 16.28
CA MET A 135 1.29 -26.20 15.98
C MET A 135 2.74 -26.11 16.49
N PHE A 136 3.35 -24.95 16.39
CA PHE A 136 4.68 -24.66 16.93
C PHE A 136 4.71 -24.76 18.47
N PHE A 137 3.66 -24.29 19.15
CA PHE A 137 3.51 -24.32 20.60
C PHE A 137 2.84 -25.60 21.12
N ASN A 138 2.84 -26.70 20.34
CA ASN A 138 2.40 -28.00 20.86
C ASN A 138 3.30 -28.47 22.02
N GLU A 139 2.84 -29.43 22.78
CA GLU A 139 3.55 -29.93 23.97
C GLU A 139 4.99 -30.35 23.70
N LYS A 140 5.23 -31.02 22.57
CA LYS A 140 6.56 -31.46 22.16
C LYS A 140 7.51 -30.26 21.93
N ASN A 141 7.03 -29.23 21.24
CA ASN A 141 7.83 -28.04 21.00
C ASN A 141 8.02 -27.21 22.26
N ARG A 142 7.02 -27.18 23.13
CA ARG A 142 7.13 -26.52 24.44
C ARG A 142 8.25 -27.16 25.26
N LEU A 143 8.32 -28.49 25.33
CA LEU A 143 9.39 -29.20 26.03
C LEU A 143 10.75 -28.89 25.39
N ALA A 144 10.82 -28.84 24.06
CA ALA A 144 12.06 -28.48 23.37
C ALA A 144 12.51 -27.04 23.71
N VAL A 145 11.61 -26.08 23.73
CA VAL A 145 11.91 -24.69 24.12
C VAL A 145 12.35 -24.61 25.59
N GLU A 146 11.67 -25.32 26.50
CA GLU A 146 12.06 -25.37 27.90
C GLU A 146 13.48 -25.96 28.06
N SER A 147 13.79 -26.99 27.29
CA SER A 147 15.12 -27.62 27.30
C SER A 147 16.20 -26.64 26.78
N ILE A 148 15.91 -25.90 25.71
CA ILE A 148 16.82 -24.90 25.17
C ILE A 148 17.05 -23.79 26.20
N LEU A 149 16.00 -23.30 26.85
CA LEU A 149 16.11 -22.27 27.89
C LEU A 149 16.94 -22.75 29.09
N ALA A 150 16.73 -23.99 29.51
CA ALA A 150 17.52 -24.58 30.59
C ALA A 150 19.00 -24.67 30.19
N ASN A 151 19.30 -25.07 28.96
CA ASN A 151 20.67 -25.15 28.44
C ASN A 151 21.33 -23.75 28.37
N VAL A 152 20.59 -22.73 27.90
CA VAL A 152 21.07 -21.37 27.88
C VAL A 152 21.38 -20.87 29.29
N ASN A 153 20.48 -21.13 30.25
CA ASN A 153 20.71 -20.77 31.65
C ASN A 153 21.96 -21.46 32.23
N SER A 154 22.18 -22.73 31.89
CA SER A 154 23.37 -23.46 32.29
C SER A 154 24.66 -22.87 31.70
N ILE A 155 24.62 -22.48 30.44
CA ILE A 155 25.73 -21.79 29.75
C ILE A 155 26.04 -20.47 30.43
N VAL A 156 25.02 -19.65 30.68
CA VAL A 156 25.18 -18.36 31.37
C VAL A 156 25.76 -18.52 32.75
N ALA A 157 25.25 -19.47 33.53
CA ALA A 157 25.80 -19.79 34.85
C ALA A 157 27.26 -20.24 34.79
N SER A 158 27.63 -21.06 33.79
CA SER A 158 29.01 -21.50 33.59
C SER A 158 29.94 -20.34 33.22
N VAL A 159 29.47 -19.43 32.34
CA VAL A 159 30.22 -18.24 31.96
C VAL A 159 30.42 -17.32 33.18
N ASN A 160 29.36 -17.07 33.95
CA ASN A 160 29.44 -16.25 35.14
C ASN A 160 30.36 -16.82 36.19
N ALA A 161 30.34 -18.16 36.41
CA ALA A 161 31.22 -18.82 37.33
C ALA A 161 32.70 -18.73 36.93
N ARG A 162 32.97 -18.65 35.64
CA ARG A 162 34.34 -18.53 35.08
C ARG A 162 34.77 -17.10 34.79
N MET A 163 33.93 -16.13 35.03
CA MET A 163 34.20 -14.74 34.70
C MET A 163 35.41 -14.20 35.45
N GLY A 164 35.58 -14.58 36.72
CA GLY A 164 36.77 -14.23 37.49
C GLY A 164 38.07 -14.75 36.88
N VAL A 165 38.04 -15.99 36.34
CA VAL A 165 39.20 -16.59 35.66
C VAL A 165 39.49 -15.86 34.35
N ILE A 166 38.46 -15.55 33.60
CA ILE A 166 38.56 -14.77 32.32
C ILE A 166 39.15 -13.39 32.59
N GLU A 167 38.64 -12.67 33.58
CA GLU A 167 39.16 -11.37 33.98
C GLU A 167 40.61 -11.42 34.44
N ALA A 168 40.95 -12.41 35.25
CA ALA A 168 42.34 -12.63 35.71
C ALA A 168 43.28 -12.93 34.53
N THR A 169 42.81 -13.74 33.56
CA THR A 169 43.58 -14.07 32.35
C THR A 169 43.80 -12.84 31.49
N LEU A 170 42.79 -12.02 31.30
CA LEU A 170 42.91 -10.78 30.53
C LEU A 170 43.88 -9.78 31.24
N ALA A 171 43.81 -9.66 32.56
CA ALA A 171 44.71 -8.80 33.32
C ALA A 171 46.15 -9.26 33.18
N ASN A 172 46.41 -10.58 33.25
CA ASN A 172 47.73 -11.20 33.07
C ASN A 172 48.26 -10.97 31.64
N LEU A 173 47.43 -11.10 30.63
CA LEU A 173 47.81 -10.81 29.24
C LEU A 173 48.19 -9.34 29.07
N GLU A 174 47.43 -8.41 29.64
CA GLU A 174 47.70 -6.99 29.61
C GLU A 174 49.04 -6.69 30.28
N LYS A 175 49.31 -7.26 31.46
CA LYS A 175 50.58 -7.12 32.19
C LYS A 175 51.74 -7.65 31.35
N SER A 176 51.62 -8.84 30.77
CA SER A 176 52.63 -9.44 29.89
C SER A 176 52.92 -8.55 28.67
N SER A 177 51.89 -7.97 28.06
CA SER A 177 52.05 -7.04 26.96
C SER A 177 52.83 -5.79 27.34
N ARG A 178 52.58 -5.21 28.52
CA ARG A 178 53.31 -4.07 29.04
C ARG A 178 54.77 -4.42 29.30
N GLU A 179 55.06 -5.56 29.90
CA GLU A 179 56.41 -6.04 30.13
C GLU A 179 57.19 -6.24 28.84
N LEU A 180 56.57 -6.84 27.81
CA LEU A 180 57.13 -6.92 26.46
C LEU A 180 57.45 -5.56 25.87
N ASN A 181 56.53 -4.61 25.98
CA ASN A 181 56.72 -3.27 25.48
C ASN A 181 57.89 -2.56 26.16
N SER A 182 58.09 -2.76 27.49
CA SER A 182 59.19 -2.16 28.22
C SER A 182 60.56 -2.76 27.85
N LEU A 183 60.61 -4.02 27.37
CA LEU A 183 61.82 -4.68 26.91
C LEU A 183 62.22 -4.25 25.48
N LEU A 184 61.32 -3.72 24.70
CA LEU A 184 61.53 -3.31 23.31
C LEU A 184 61.99 -1.86 23.16
N VAL A 185 62.04 -1.09 24.24
CA VAL A 185 62.44 0.32 24.23
C VAL A 185 63.92 0.48 24.55
#